data_1f33a43031a89e2823eb9ed3780558b2
#
_entry.id   1f33a43031a89e2823eb9ed3780558b2
#
_cell.length_a   1.000
_cell.length_b   1.000
_cell.length_c   1.000
_cell.angle_alpha   90.00
_cell.angle_beta   90.00
_cell.angle_gamma   90.00
#
_symmetry.space_group_name_H-M   'P 1'
#
loop_
_entity.id
_entity.type
_entity.pdbx_description
1 polymer ?
#
loop_
_entity_poly.entity_id
_entity_poly.type
_entity_poly.pdbx_seq_one_letter_code
_entity_poly.pdbx_strand_id
1 'polypeptide(L)'
;MFPRPSDIPRRSRLSLRIAVLGGVAVALFAVLFFRLWNLQVLDGGKYLAEAQNNRTREYRVLAPRGDILARDGEVLVENRTSLALLLATDKLPSDPAEERKELTELGRLAHMSLKKVRRTIREQEEVAAGAPITLRRDVGYDLVYYLEENQRRFPGVTVQRVFVRRYPDGSRAAHVVGSVGEISGDQLKEAQYKGLSPGDEVGQSGVEHVYDKYLRGTPGVTRIQVNALGQPTPGGQLLSEAPTPGDNLVLTINPEVQAAGEAALAERGLPGAFVTMNIKNGEILGMGSFPTYDPAVFTHPMTQKQYDALVNDPIAAPIIDRATESAYPTGSTYKVITALAALENGVITPSSTIFDNGFIELAGEKFRNAGGVSYGPLTLVPALQVSSDVFFYELGLRMWDKNYLQQWSHELGIARPTGLDLGSESPGLVPSKKWRDELFANGETERPWSAGDNVQLATGQGDLQTNPLQLAIAYSTLGTGGTVPTPHVAKEVEDAAGRVIKEFEFHPRRHVKIDPGSRQAILEGLHEAAQVDPGTAAGVFGGFPVPIAGKTGTAERPGHADQSWFAALAPYPDPRIVTIVTIEEGGFGAESAAPSALAILEAYFNKQATEVSSSGGTE
;
A
#
# COMPACT_ATOMS: atom_id res chain seq x y z
N MET A 1 124.95 -5.95 19.44
CA MET A 1 124.08 -7.08 19.08
C MET A 1 122.70 -6.76 19.64
N PHE A 2 121.80 -6.33 18.75
CA PHE A 2 120.46 -5.84 19.18
C PHE A 2 119.42 -6.95 19.08
N PRO A 3 118.51 -7.10 20.04
CA PRO A 3 117.37 -8.03 19.85
C PRO A 3 116.23 -7.36 19.08
N ARG A 4 115.55 -8.18 18.29
CA ARG A 4 114.40 -7.83 17.49
C ARG A 4 113.12 -7.69 18.32
N PRO A 5 112.08 -6.84 17.92
CA PRO A 5 110.86 -6.62 18.65
C PRO A 5 109.90 -7.75 18.47
N SER A 6 109.19 -8.11 19.52
CA SER A 6 108.21 -9.16 19.71
C SER A 6 106.89 -8.84 19.09
N ASP A 7 106.19 -9.86 18.61
CA ASP A 7 104.86 -9.91 18.07
C ASP A 7 103.77 -9.31 18.97
N ILE A 8 102.96 -8.45 18.42
CA ILE A 8 101.71 -7.96 19.05
C ILE A 8 100.55 -8.91 18.70
N PRO A 9 99.81 -9.43 19.68
CA PRO A 9 98.85 -10.45 19.46
C PRO A 9 97.58 -9.90 18.77
N ARG A 10 97.16 -10.54 17.72
CA ARG A 10 95.90 -10.35 16.93
C ARG A 10 94.57 -10.62 17.72
N ARG A 11 94.57 -10.59 19.10
CA ARG A 11 93.42 -10.91 19.94
C ARG A 11 92.34 -9.84 20.01
N SER A 12 92.60 -8.56 19.71
CA SER A 12 91.63 -7.46 19.86
C SER A 12 90.52 -7.41 18.80
N ARG A 13 90.75 -8.00 17.64
CA ARG A 13 89.68 -8.02 16.57
C ARG A 13 88.65 -9.07 16.80
N LEU A 14 88.91 -10.17 17.44
CA LEU A 14 87.96 -11.22 17.76
C LEU A 14 86.97 -10.85 18.85
N SER A 15 87.48 -10.24 19.91
CA SER A 15 86.65 -9.72 21.03
C SER A 15 85.71 -8.58 20.58
N LEU A 16 86.17 -7.72 19.63
CA LEU A 16 85.29 -6.69 19.07
C LEU A 16 84.20 -7.29 18.20
N ARG A 17 84.53 -8.33 17.41
CA ARG A 17 83.53 -9.05 16.56
C ARG A 17 82.49 -9.78 17.42
N ILE A 18 82.93 -10.41 18.51
CA ILE A 18 82.03 -11.07 19.47
C ILE A 18 81.14 -10.03 20.18
N ALA A 19 81.69 -8.87 20.57
CA ALA A 19 80.94 -7.79 21.21
C ALA A 19 79.88 -7.19 20.24
N VAL A 20 80.26 -6.99 18.94
CA VAL A 20 79.32 -6.50 17.91
C VAL A 20 78.21 -7.51 17.66
N LEU A 21 78.57 -8.81 17.48
CA LEU A 21 77.55 -9.86 17.28
C LEU A 21 76.64 -10.01 18.53
N GLY A 22 77.21 -9.91 19.73
CA GLY A 22 76.44 -9.89 21.00
C GLY A 22 75.49 -8.68 21.08
N GLY A 23 76.00 -7.51 20.71
CA GLY A 23 75.20 -6.29 20.63
C GLY A 23 74.03 -6.38 19.64
N VAL A 24 74.30 -6.92 18.44
CA VAL A 24 73.24 -7.17 17.46
C VAL A 24 72.23 -8.18 17.98
N ALA A 25 72.68 -9.27 18.61
CA ALA A 25 71.78 -10.26 19.19
C ALA A 25 70.90 -9.63 20.31
N VAL A 26 71.50 -8.86 21.22
CA VAL A 26 70.73 -8.16 22.28
C VAL A 26 69.72 -7.16 21.68
N ALA A 27 70.13 -6.40 20.64
CA ALA A 27 69.21 -5.48 19.94
C ALA A 27 68.03 -6.23 19.28
N LEU A 28 68.29 -7.35 18.64
CA LEU A 28 67.23 -8.20 18.05
C LEU A 28 66.30 -8.75 19.14
N PHE A 29 66.87 -9.24 20.25
CA PHE A 29 66.04 -9.70 21.38
C PHE A 29 65.26 -8.56 22.04
N ALA A 30 65.81 -7.36 22.12
CA ALA A 30 65.08 -6.20 22.62
C ALA A 30 63.89 -5.84 21.70
N VAL A 31 64.12 -5.83 20.37
CA VAL A 31 63.01 -5.62 19.41
C VAL A 31 61.93 -6.68 19.54
N LEU A 32 62.31 -7.97 19.65
CA LEU A 32 61.37 -9.06 19.85
C LEU A 32 60.64 -8.93 21.20
N PHE A 33 61.36 -8.57 22.27
CA PHE A 33 60.77 -8.36 23.59
C PHE A 33 59.76 -7.21 23.58
N PHE A 34 60.12 -6.04 23.03
CA PHE A 34 59.20 -4.91 22.92
C PHE A 34 58.02 -5.22 22.01
N ARG A 35 58.22 -5.98 20.93
CA ARG A 35 57.14 -6.43 20.07
C ARG A 35 56.19 -7.39 20.79
N LEU A 36 56.75 -8.33 21.56
CA LEU A 36 55.97 -9.28 22.33
C LEU A 36 55.22 -8.57 23.47
N TRP A 37 55.89 -7.62 24.16
CA TRP A 37 55.28 -6.82 25.22
C TRP A 37 54.12 -5.95 24.64
N ASN A 38 54.31 -5.32 23.49
CA ASN A 38 53.25 -4.57 22.80
C ASN A 38 52.06 -5.48 22.51
N LEU A 39 52.29 -6.64 21.90
CA LEU A 39 51.23 -7.59 21.51
C LEU A 39 50.49 -8.21 22.71
N GLN A 40 51.22 -8.46 23.84
CA GLN A 40 50.62 -9.14 25.00
C GLN A 40 50.06 -8.19 26.05
N VAL A 41 50.67 -7.01 26.24
CA VAL A 41 50.31 -6.10 27.32
C VAL A 41 49.53 -4.89 26.82
N LEU A 42 49.95 -4.23 25.75
CA LEU A 42 49.26 -3.05 25.23
C LEU A 42 48.06 -3.42 24.37
N ASP A 43 48.24 -4.34 23.41
CA ASP A 43 47.19 -4.81 22.50
C ASP A 43 46.56 -6.14 22.91
N GLY A 44 46.98 -6.71 24.04
CA GLY A 44 46.56 -8.04 24.52
C GLY A 44 45.03 -8.15 24.69
N GLY A 45 44.41 -7.07 25.21
CA GLY A 45 42.96 -7.01 25.36
C GLY A 45 42.23 -7.04 24.02
N LYS A 46 42.78 -6.37 23.01
CA LYS A 46 42.24 -6.36 21.64
C LYS A 46 42.34 -7.74 20.99
N TYR A 47 43.51 -8.38 21.06
CA TYR A 47 43.70 -9.73 20.50
C TYR A 47 42.93 -10.80 21.27
N LEU A 48 42.73 -10.62 22.58
CA LEU A 48 41.87 -11.51 23.36
C LEU A 48 40.40 -11.38 22.93
N ALA A 49 39.93 -10.14 22.71
CA ALA A 49 38.58 -9.89 22.20
C ALA A 49 38.41 -10.44 20.78
N GLU A 50 39.39 -10.23 19.90
CA GLU A 50 39.37 -10.84 18.53
C GLU A 50 39.40 -12.37 18.58
N ALA A 51 40.18 -12.98 19.46
CA ALA A 51 40.23 -14.43 19.64
C ALA A 51 38.91 -14.97 20.23
N GLN A 52 38.27 -14.23 21.12
CA GLN A 52 36.93 -14.60 21.64
C GLN A 52 35.86 -14.46 20.57
N ASN A 53 35.87 -13.39 19.78
CA ASN A 53 34.95 -13.18 18.66
C ASN A 53 35.13 -14.26 17.57
N ASN A 54 36.36 -14.68 17.29
CA ASN A 54 36.63 -15.76 16.35
C ASN A 54 36.18 -17.14 16.85
N ARG A 55 35.92 -17.31 18.15
CA ARG A 55 35.41 -18.55 18.75
C ARG A 55 33.90 -18.58 18.87
N THR A 56 33.20 -17.46 18.60
CA THR A 56 31.76 -17.36 18.72
C THR A 56 31.16 -16.93 17.40
N ARG A 57 30.05 -17.56 17.02
CA ARG A 57 29.20 -17.08 15.92
C ARG A 57 27.84 -16.68 16.47
N GLU A 58 27.33 -15.57 15.99
CA GLU A 58 25.98 -15.10 16.27
C GLU A 58 25.07 -15.56 15.13
N TYR A 59 23.97 -16.22 15.50
CA TYR A 59 22.89 -16.56 14.58
C TYR A 59 21.67 -15.75 14.97
N ARG A 60 21.16 -14.96 14.03
CA ARG A 60 19.87 -14.30 14.20
C ARG A 60 18.76 -15.32 14.07
N VAL A 61 17.82 -15.30 15.01
CA VAL A 61 16.61 -16.10 14.99
C VAL A 61 15.47 -15.17 14.61
N LEU A 62 14.90 -15.37 13.42
CA LEU A 62 13.84 -14.51 12.92
C LEU A 62 12.61 -14.58 13.80
N ALA A 63 11.99 -13.43 14.08
CA ALA A 63 10.70 -13.34 14.75
C ALA A 63 9.56 -13.59 13.75
N PRO A 64 8.45 -14.24 14.15
CA PRO A 64 7.23 -14.20 13.37
C PRO A 64 6.68 -12.77 13.36
N ARG A 65 6.12 -12.34 12.23
CA ARG A 65 5.38 -11.08 12.15
C ARG A 65 4.05 -11.22 12.89
N GLY A 66 3.49 -10.12 13.38
CA GLY A 66 2.13 -10.10 13.93
C GLY A 66 1.10 -10.43 12.85
N ASP A 67 -0.03 -10.96 13.24
CA ASP A 67 -1.14 -11.25 12.34
C ASP A 67 -1.93 -9.98 12.01
N ILE A 68 -2.61 -9.96 10.87
CA ILE A 68 -3.53 -8.90 10.50
C ILE A 68 -4.94 -9.47 10.56
N LEU A 69 -5.76 -8.83 11.38
CA LEU A 69 -7.11 -9.28 11.72
C LEU A 69 -8.15 -8.28 11.20
N ALA A 70 -9.30 -8.77 10.79
CA ALA A 70 -10.48 -7.95 10.55
C ALA A 70 -11.08 -7.46 11.89
N ARG A 71 -12.09 -6.59 11.84
CA ARG A 71 -12.70 -5.98 13.03
C ARG A 71 -13.32 -6.94 14.02
N ASP A 72 -13.70 -8.13 13.59
CA ASP A 72 -14.31 -9.21 14.38
C ASP A 72 -13.34 -10.29 14.82
N GLY A 73 -12.04 -10.15 14.45
CA GLY A 73 -10.97 -11.08 14.76
C GLY A 73 -10.73 -12.14 13.68
N GLU A 74 -11.45 -12.11 12.54
CA GLU A 74 -11.13 -12.99 11.41
C GLU A 74 -9.71 -12.71 10.91
N VAL A 75 -8.94 -13.79 10.66
CA VAL A 75 -7.53 -13.69 10.24
C VAL A 75 -7.44 -13.41 8.75
N LEU A 76 -7.00 -12.21 8.39
CA LEU A 76 -6.74 -11.82 6.99
C LEU A 76 -5.34 -12.22 6.54
N VAL A 77 -4.36 -12.08 7.41
CA VAL A 77 -2.96 -12.43 7.12
C VAL A 77 -2.31 -13.04 8.37
N GLU A 78 -1.65 -14.16 8.19
CA GLU A 78 -0.94 -14.88 9.26
C GLU A 78 0.46 -15.32 8.81
N ASN A 79 1.15 -16.07 9.66
CA ASN A 79 2.43 -16.68 9.32
C ASN A 79 2.30 -18.20 9.27
N ARG A 80 2.98 -18.84 8.30
CA ARG A 80 3.26 -20.27 8.35
C ARG A 80 4.74 -20.52 8.53
N THR A 81 5.06 -21.57 9.25
CA THR A 81 6.45 -22.05 9.36
C THR A 81 6.87 -22.66 8.03
N SER A 82 8.05 -22.31 7.57
CA SER A 82 8.69 -22.87 6.39
C SER A 82 10.19 -23.04 6.59
N LEU A 83 10.92 -23.40 5.54
CA LEU A 83 12.36 -23.62 5.55
C LEU A 83 13.03 -22.67 4.55
N ALA A 84 14.18 -22.13 4.92
CA ALA A 84 15.03 -21.33 4.05
C ALA A 84 16.34 -22.05 3.77
N LEU A 85 16.82 -21.89 2.55
CA LEU A 85 18.12 -22.37 2.09
C LEU A 85 19.16 -21.30 2.33
N LEU A 86 20.15 -21.59 3.17
CA LEU A 86 21.26 -20.67 3.48
C LEU A 86 22.57 -21.23 2.93
N LEU A 87 23.47 -20.34 2.52
CA LEU A 87 24.80 -20.66 2.02
C LEU A 87 25.87 -19.93 2.85
N ALA A 88 26.76 -20.69 3.46
CA ALA A 88 27.98 -20.18 4.09
C ALA A 88 29.08 -20.06 3.03
N THR A 89 29.41 -18.83 2.59
CA THR A 89 30.35 -18.59 1.49
C THR A 89 31.79 -18.97 1.84
N ASP A 90 32.15 -18.98 3.11
CA ASP A 90 33.45 -19.44 3.62
C ASP A 90 33.69 -20.97 3.41
N LYS A 91 32.64 -21.71 3.05
CA LYS A 91 32.69 -23.15 2.77
C LYS A 91 32.70 -23.50 1.28
N LEU A 92 32.56 -22.50 0.42
CA LEU A 92 32.63 -22.73 -1.02
C LEU A 92 34.03 -23.19 -1.45
N PRO A 93 34.15 -23.97 -2.54
CA PRO A 93 35.43 -24.38 -3.08
C PRO A 93 36.32 -23.18 -3.43
N SER A 94 37.62 -23.31 -3.11
CA SER A 94 38.59 -22.27 -3.46
C SER A 94 38.93 -22.25 -4.95
N ASP A 95 38.67 -23.33 -5.68
CA ASP A 95 38.80 -23.40 -7.13
C ASP A 95 37.61 -22.71 -7.81
N PRO A 96 37.83 -21.68 -8.63
CA PRO A 96 36.75 -20.93 -9.31
C PRO A 96 35.88 -21.78 -10.24
N ALA A 97 36.39 -22.87 -10.80
CA ALA A 97 35.63 -23.76 -11.66
C ALA A 97 34.67 -24.66 -10.84
N GLU A 98 35.15 -25.17 -9.71
CA GLU A 98 34.35 -25.98 -8.77
C GLU A 98 33.28 -25.10 -8.08
N GLU A 99 33.65 -23.90 -7.59
CA GLU A 99 32.70 -22.90 -7.06
C GLU A 99 31.58 -22.61 -8.05
N ARG A 100 31.94 -22.30 -9.30
CA ARG A 100 30.96 -22.02 -10.35
C ARG A 100 30.01 -23.19 -10.59
N LYS A 101 30.52 -24.41 -10.55
CA LYS A 101 29.73 -25.64 -10.73
C LYS A 101 28.74 -25.82 -9.57
N GLU A 102 29.21 -25.65 -8.34
CA GLU A 102 28.37 -25.75 -7.13
C GLU A 102 27.29 -24.69 -7.12
N LEU A 103 27.64 -23.42 -7.35
CA LEU A 103 26.67 -22.31 -7.41
C LEU A 103 25.66 -22.46 -8.55
N THR A 104 26.06 -23.07 -9.69
CA THR A 104 25.13 -23.34 -10.79
C THR A 104 24.12 -24.42 -10.39
N GLU A 105 24.58 -25.48 -9.71
CA GLU A 105 23.72 -26.57 -9.26
C GLU A 105 22.78 -26.11 -8.15
N LEU A 106 23.29 -25.37 -7.16
CA LEU A 106 22.47 -24.73 -6.12
C LEU A 106 21.43 -23.78 -6.72
N GLY A 107 21.84 -22.98 -7.71
CA GLY A 107 20.92 -22.09 -8.42
C GLY A 107 19.79 -22.87 -9.10
N ARG A 108 20.09 -24.00 -9.76
CA ARG A 108 19.08 -24.87 -10.36
C ARG A 108 18.11 -25.42 -9.33
N LEU A 109 18.62 -25.91 -8.20
CA LEU A 109 17.82 -26.44 -7.08
C LEU A 109 16.97 -25.34 -6.43
N ALA A 110 17.51 -24.15 -6.29
CA ALA A 110 16.80 -22.99 -5.74
C ALA A 110 15.91 -22.25 -6.78
N HIS A 111 15.83 -22.72 -8.03
CA HIS A 111 15.17 -22.03 -9.17
C HIS A 111 15.70 -20.61 -9.41
N MET A 112 17.02 -20.43 -9.26
CA MET A 112 17.71 -19.15 -9.48
C MET A 112 18.74 -19.29 -10.59
N SER A 113 18.91 -18.26 -11.43
CA SER A 113 20.03 -18.21 -12.36
C SER A 113 21.36 -17.99 -11.60
N LEU A 114 22.48 -18.50 -12.13
CA LEU A 114 23.80 -18.26 -11.54
C LEU A 114 24.10 -16.76 -11.35
N LYS A 115 23.65 -15.92 -12.29
CA LYS A 115 23.78 -14.45 -12.20
C LYS A 115 23.03 -13.92 -10.98
N LYS A 116 21.83 -14.43 -10.69
CA LYS A 116 21.04 -14.03 -9.52
C LYS A 116 21.70 -14.53 -8.22
N VAL A 117 22.16 -15.79 -8.18
CA VAL A 117 22.87 -16.33 -7.00
C VAL A 117 24.10 -15.46 -6.67
N ARG A 118 24.95 -15.17 -7.64
CA ARG A 118 26.13 -14.31 -7.43
C ARG A 118 25.80 -12.89 -7.03
N ARG A 119 24.72 -12.34 -7.53
CA ARG A 119 24.24 -11.02 -7.13
C ARG A 119 23.82 -11.03 -5.68
N THR A 120 22.96 -11.99 -5.28
CA THR A 120 22.48 -12.15 -3.90
C THR A 120 23.66 -12.33 -2.91
N ILE A 121 24.65 -13.16 -3.27
CA ILE A 121 25.86 -13.31 -2.43
C ILE A 121 26.54 -11.96 -2.24
N ARG A 122 26.81 -11.21 -3.31
CA ARG A 122 27.50 -9.92 -3.24
C ARG A 122 26.75 -8.89 -2.40
N GLU A 123 25.44 -8.74 -2.66
CA GLU A 123 24.58 -7.78 -1.96
C GLU A 123 24.52 -8.07 -0.45
N GLN A 124 24.42 -9.33 -0.06
CA GLN A 124 24.39 -9.69 1.37
C GLN A 124 25.77 -9.67 2.03
N GLU A 125 26.86 -10.02 1.32
CA GLU A 125 28.23 -9.93 1.83
C GLU A 125 28.72 -8.49 2.03
N GLU A 126 28.30 -7.55 1.19
CA GLU A 126 28.64 -6.11 1.35
C GLU A 126 28.14 -5.53 2.67
N VAL A 127 27.07 -6.08 3.23
CA VAL A 127 26.45 -5.58 4.46
C VAL A 127 26.80 -6.43 5.69
N ALA A 128 26.93 -7.73 5.53
CA ALA A 128 27.21 -8.67 6.64
C ALA A 128 28.24 -9.72 6.22
N ALA A 129 29.49 -9.28 6.06
CA ALA A 129 30.60 -10.15 5.66
C ALA A 129 30.72 -11.38 6.58
N GLY A 130 30.70 -12.57 5.97
CA GLY A 130 30.83 -13.85 6.68
C GLY A 130 29.55 -14.38 7.33
N ALA A 131 28.42 -13.70 7.21
CA ALA A 131 27.13 -14.24 7.59
C ALA A 131 26.61 -15.25 6.53
N PRO A 132 25.82 -16.26 6.93
CA PRO A 132 25.17 -17.12 5.94
C PRO A 132 24.23 -16.34 5.03
N ILE A 133 24.36 -16.56 3.73
CA ILE A 133 23.55 -15.91 2.69
C ILE A 133 22.23 -16.66 2.54
N THR A 134 21.10 -15.96 2.63
CA THR A 134 19.79 -16.54 2.32
C THR A 134 19.61 -16.61 0.81
N LEU A 135 19.71 -17.81 0.23
CA LEU A 135 19.51 -18.03 -1.19
C LEU A 135 18.03 -18.07 -1.56
N ARG A 136 17.24 -18.78 -0.78
CA ARG A 136 15.80 -18.92 -1.02
C ARG A 136 15.06 -19.18 0.30
N ARG A 137 13.97 -18.46 0.49
CA ARG A 137 12.95 -18.75 1.50
C ARG A 137 11.90 -19.70 0.90
N ASP A 138 11.18 -20.38 1.76
CA ASP A 138 10.08 -21.28 1.39
C ASP A 138 10.52 -22.41 0.42
N VAL A 139 11.40 -23.26 0.92
CA VAL A 139 11.83 -24.46 0.21
C VAL A 139 11.03 -25.68 0.66
N GLY A 140 10.66 -26.52 -0.31
CA GLY A 140 9.96 -27.77 -0.03
C GLY A 140 10.84 -28.82 0.65
N TYR A 141 10.23 -29.74 1.39
CA TYR A 141 10.92 -30.83 2.08
C TYR A 141 11.72 -31.72 1.12
N ASP A 142 11.28 -31.91 -0.13
CA ASP A 142 12.01 -32.71 -1.12
C ASP A 142 13.42 -32.14 -1.38
N LEU A 143 13.53 -30.81 -1.48
CA LEU A 143 14.84 -30.16 -1.62
C LEU A 143 15.69 -30.34 -0.37
N VAL A 144 15.08 -30.24 0.81
CA VAL A 144 15.78 -30.41 2.09
C VAL A 144 16.34 -31.81 2.20
N TYR A 145 15.55 -32.85 1.97
CA TYR A 145 16.01 -34.23 1.98
C TYR A 145 17.12 -34.49 0.96
N TYR A 146 16.96 -33.96 -0.25
CA TYR A 146 18.02 -34.06 -1.26
C TYR A 146 19.35 -33.43 -0.80
N LEU A 147 19.30 -32.27 -0.17
CA LEU A 147 20.49 -31.56 0.34
C LEU A 147 21.13 -32.31 1.53
N GLU A 148 20.32 -32.85 2.44
CA GLU A 148 20.81 -33.66 3.57
C GLU A 148 21.50 -34.92 3.09
N GLU A 149 20.94 -35.62 2.12
CA GLU A 149 21.57 -36.83 1.52
C GLU A 149 22.87 -36.48 0.76
N ASN A 150 22.97 -35.27 0.21
CA ASN A 150 24.10 -34.81 -0.57
C ASN A 150 24.99 -33.79 0.16
N GLN A 151 24.98 -33.75 1.48
CA GLN A 151 25.70 -32.75 2.28
C GLN A 151 27.19 -32.62 1.95
N ARG A 152 27.84 -33.73 1.53
CA ARG A 152 29.25 -33.71 1.10
C ARG A 152 29.49 -32.93 -0.20
N ARG A 153 28.46 -32.79 -1.03
CA ARG A 153 28.51 -31.98 -2.30
C ARG A 153 28.23 -30.51 -2.06
N PHE A 154 27.53 -30.20 -0.98
CA PHE A 154 27.11 -28.84 -0.61
C PHE A 154 27.51 -28.52 0.83
N PRO A 155 28.82 -28.49 1.15
CA PRO A 155 29.27 -28.38 2.54
C PRO A 155 28.92 -27.07 3.22
N GLY A 156 28.67 -26.00 2.46
CA GLY A 156 28.28 -24.69 2.96
C GLY A 156 26.76 -24.48 3.05
N VAL A 157 25.97 -25.45 2.60
CA VAL A 157 24.52 -25.29 2.55
C VAL A 157 23.88 -25.79 3.84
N THR A 158 23.01 -24.96 4.40
CA THR A 158 22.21 -25.27 5.60
C THR A 158 20.76 -24.90 5.39
N VAL A 159 19.89 -25.53 6.18
CA VAL A 159 18.45 -25.24 6.16
C VAL A 159 18.04 -24.68 7.51
N GLN A 160 17.30 -23.57 7.51
CA GLN A 160 16.81 -22.91 8.71
C GLN A 160 15.29 -22.76 8.67
N ARG A 161 14.64 -22.88 9.82
CA ARG A 161 13.23 -22.50 9.95
C ARG A 161 13.06 -21.00 9.77
N VAL A 162 12.07 -20.63 8.96
CA VAL A 162 11.66 -19.24 8.73
C VAL A 162 10.14 -19.14 8.82
N PHE A 163 9.66 -17.94 8.98
CA PHE A 163 8.24 -17.64 8.86
C PHE A 163 8.00 -17.03 7.48
N VAL A 164 6.91 -17.43 6.82
CA VAL A 164 6.48 -16.94 5.51
C VAL A 164 5.05 -16.45 5.66
N ARG A 165 4.77 -15.28 5.11
CA ARG A 165 3.43 -14.71 5.12
C ARG A 165 2.45 -15.63 4.39
N ARG A 166 1.27 -15.79 4.96
CA ARG A 166 0.16 -16.55 4.41
C ARG A 166 -1.09 -15.67 4.38
N TYR A 167 -1.76 -15.71 3.26
CA TYR A 167 -3.02 -15.02 2.98
C TYR A 167 -4.10 -16.10 2.83
N PRO A 168 -4.86 -16.44 3.89
CA PRO A 168 -5.77 -17.60 3.90
C PRO A 168 -6.82 -17.52 2.80
N ASP A 169 -7.33 -16.32 2.54
CA ASP A 169 -8.38 -16.04 1.57
C ASP A 169 -7.86 -15.49 0.23
N GLY A 170 -6.59 -15.71 -0.06
CA GLY A 170 -5.97 -15.31 -1.33
C GLY A 170 -6.01 -13.79 -1.56
N SER A 171 -6.81 -13.33 -2.51
CA SER A 171 -6.86 -11.91 -2.91
C SER A 171 -7.75 -11.02 -2.04
N ARG A 172 -8.38 -11.54 -0.96
CA ARG A 172 -9.25 -10.74 -0.10
C ARG A 172 -8.51 -9.59 0.53
N ALA A 173 -9.07 -8.39 0.39
CA ALA A 173 -8.51 -7.13 0.88
C ALA A 173 -7.04 -6.88 0.44
N ALA A 174 -6.61 -7.43 -0.70
CA ALA A 174 -5.22 -7.42 -1.13
C ALA A 174 -4.59 -6.02 -1.15
N HIS A 175 -5.31 -5.01 -1.63
CA HIS A 175 -4.83 -3.63 -1.67
C HIS A 175 -4.76 -2.98 -0.28
N VAL A 176 -5.62 -3.42 0.66
CA VAL A 176 -5.60 -2.95 2.05
C VAL A 176 -4.48 -3.61 2.83
N VAL A 177 -4.43 -4.95 2.84
CA VAL A 177 -3.40 -5.68 3.59
C VAL A 177 -2.02 -5.45 3.00
N GLY A 178 -1.91 -5.37 1.68
CA GLY A 178 -0.65 -5.17 1.00
C GLY A 178 0.23 -6.41 0.96
N SER A 179 1.53 -6.20 0.82
CA SER A 179 2.50 -7.28 0.65
C SER A 179 3.78 -7.06 1.44
N VAL A 180 4.51 -8.14 1.68
CA VAL A 180 5.86 -8.12 2.24
C VAL A 180 6.88 -8.48 1.16
N GLY A 181 8.12 -8.07 1.39
CA GLY A 181 9.23 -8.40 0.51
C GLY A 181 10.57 -8.14 1.15
N GLU A 182 11.65 -8.56 0.50
CA GLU A 182 13.00 -8.30 0.95
C GLU A 182 13.29 -6.80 0.92
N ILE A 183 13.93 -6.30 1.99
CA ILE A 183 14.29 -4.89 2.12
C ILE A 183 15.25 -4.47 1.01
N SER A 184 14.97 -3.35 0.37
CA SER A 184 15.82 -2.79 -0.70
C SER A 184 17.00 -1.99 -0.14
N GLY A 185 18.03 -1.78 -0.97
CA GLY A 185 19.19 -0.97 -0.60
C GLY A 185 18.84 0.49 -0.29
N ASP A 186 17.75 1.02 -0.83
CA ASP A 186 17.29 2.38 -0.53
C ASP A 186 16.51 2.42 0.78
N GLN A 187 15.66 1.43 1.04
CA GLN A 187 14.95 1.29 2.31
C GLN A 187 15.92 1.13 3.50
N LEU A 188 17.06 0.44 3.33
CA LEU A 188 18.10 0.32 4.37
C LEU A 188 18.68 1.66 4.84
N LYS A 189 18.55 2.73 4.04
CA LYS A 189 18.98 4.08 4.40
C LYS A 189 17.96 4.86 5.22
N GLU A 190 16.74 4.38 5.28
CA GLU A 190 15.65 5.03 6.00
C GLU A 190 15.73 4.78 7.51
N ALA A 191 15.40 5.80 8.29
CA ALA A 191 15.51 5.74 9.75
C ALA A 191 14.63 4.64 10.40
N GLN A 192 13.48 4.35 9.80
CA GLN A 192 12.54 3.33 10.29
C GLN A 192 13.07 1.90 10.17
N TYR A 193 14.02 1.66 9.28
CA TYR A 193 14.63 0.35 9.04
C TYR A 193 16.03 0.20 9.65
N LYS A 194 16.43 1.14 10.52
CA LYS A 194 17.72 1.07 11.19
C LYS A 194 17.88 -0.23 11.97
N GLY A 195 18.98 -0.94 11.73
CA GLY A 195 19.29 -2.23 12.37
C GLY A 195 18.85 -3.45 11.58
N LEU A 196 18.21 -3.26 10.42
CA LEU A 196 17.94 -4.32 9.47
C LEU A 196 19.14 -4.59 8.57
N SER A 197 19.14 -5.75 7.97
CA SER A 197 20.18 -6.24 7.05
C SER A 197 19.54 -6.68 5.73
N PRO A 198 20.28 -6.72 4.62
CA PRO A 198 19.82 -7.34 3.38
C PRO A 198 19.35 -8.76 3.64
N GLY A 199 18.25 -9.15 3.00
CA GLY A 199 17.56 -10.40 3.24
C GLY A 199 16.51 -10.35 4.36
N ASP A 200 16.44 -9.27 5.15
CA ASP A 200 15.32 -9.07 6.07
C ASP A 200 14.05 -8.74 5.27
N GLU A 201 12.90 -9.16 5.82
CA GLU A 201 11.60 -8.94 5.22
C GLU A 201 10.90 -7.75 5.88
N VAL A 202 10.36 -6.86 5.05
CA VAL A 202 9.61 -5.68 5.49
C VAL A 202 8.32 -5.55 4.69
N GLY A 203 7.37 -4.79 5.20
CA GLY A 203 6.17 -4.42 4.47
C GLY A 203 6.51 -3.53 3.27
N GLN A 204 5.94 -3.85 2.10
CA GLN A 204 6.19 -3.14 0.84
C GLN A 204 5.01 -2.27 0.41
N SER A 205 3.80 -2.64 0.79
CA SER A 205 2.58 -1.91 0.45
C SER A 205 1.50 -2.12 1.52
N GLY A 206 0.43 -1.34 1.46
CA GLY A 206 -0.73 -1.46 2.33
C GLY A 206 -0.40 -1.31 3.82
N VAL A 207 -1.19 -1.91 4.68
CA VAL A 207 -0.96 -1.88 6.14
C VAL A 207 0.31 -2.61 6.55
N GLU A 208 0.76 -3.60 5.76
CA GLU A 208 2.06 -4.26 5.98
C GLU A 208 3.20 -3.24 5.98
N HIS A 209 3.16 -2.24 5.09
CA HIS A 209 4.17 -1.18 4.99
C HIS A 209 3.98 -0.11 6.08
N VAL A 210 2.77 0.43 6.21
CA VAL A 210 2.52 1.57 7.12
C VAL A 210 2.69 1.16 8.58
N TYR A 211 2.31 -0.06 8.92
CA TYR A 211 2.36 -0.61 10.28
C TYR A 211 3.50 -1.63 10.49
N ASP A 212 4.48 -1.69 9.57
CA ASP A 212 5.61 -2.62 9.63
C ASP A 212 6.33 -2.59 10.99
N LYS A 213 6.42 -1.42 11.61
CA LYS A 213 7.02 -1.22 12.93
C LYS A 213 6.39 -2.11 14.02
N TYR A 214 5.07 -2.30 13.98
CA TYR A 214 4.35 -3.13 14.94
C TYR A 214 4.38 -4.60 14.51
N LEU A 215 4.15 -4.84 13.23
CA LEU A 215 4.03 -6.19 12.67
C LEU A 215 5.35 -6.96 12.66
N ARG A 216 6.50 -6.34 12.47
CA ARG A 216 7.78 -7.01 12.15
C ARG A 216 8.37 -7.86 13.29
N GLY A 217 8.12 -7.55 14.54
CA GLY A 217 8.77 -8.20 15.68
C GLY A 217 10.26 -7.87 15.83
N THR A 218 10.91 -8.47 16.80
CA THR A 218 12.33 -8.29 17.07
C THR A 218 13.05 -9.63 17.01
N PRO A 219 14.06 -9.79 16.13
CA PRO A 219 14.83 -11.03 16.03
C PRO A 219 15.54 -11.36 17.34
N GLY A 220 15.60 -12.65 17.67
CA GLY A 220 16.45 -13.17 18.71
C GLY A 220 17.90 -13.37 18.25
N VAL A 221 18.80 -13.63 19.19
CA VAL A 221 20.21 -13.92 18.94
C VAL A 221 20.62 -15.21 19.64
N THR A 222 21.22 -16.12 18.91
CA THR A 222 21.86 -17.32 19.47
C THR A 222 23.36 -17.23 19.23
N ARG A 223 24.16 -17.18 20.30
CA ARG A 223 25.62 -17.27 20.24
C ARG A 223 26.05 -18.69 20.49
N ILE A 224 26.80 -19.25 19.56
CA ILE A 224 27.38 -20.57 19.71
C ILE A 224 28.90 -20.50 19.62
N GLN A 225 29.57 -21.35 20.41
CA GLN A 225 31.00 -21.54 20.30
C GLN A 225 31.35 -22.41 19.11
N VAL A 226 32.32 -21.98 18.31
CA VAL A 226 32.82 -22.71 17.15
C VAL A 226 34.29 -23.09 17.33
N ASN A 227 34.69 -24.22 16.73
CA ASN A 227 36.08 -24.63 16.66
C ASN A 227 36.86 -23.82 15.60
N ALA A 228 38.15 -24.10 15.45
CA ALA A 228 39.01 -23.43 14.47
C ALA A 228 38.57 -23.62 12.99
N LEU A 229 37.69 -24.56 12.71
CA LEU A 229 37.07 -24.82 11.41
C LEU A 229 35.71 -24.13 11.27
N GLY A 230 35.28 -23.33 12.26
CA GLY A 230 33.99 -22.67 12.27
C GLY A 230 32.79 -23.60 12.54
N GLN A 231 33.02 -24.82 13.00
CA GLN A 231 31.96 -25.80 13.31
C GLN A 231 31.49 -25.64 14.76
N PRO A 232 30.19 -25.77 15.05
CA PRO A 232 29.67 -25.74 16.40
C PRO A 232 30.34 -26.78 17.31
N THR A 233 30.75 -26.37 18.49
CA THR A 233 31.25 -27.29 19.50
C THR A 233 30.08 -27.90 20.26
N PRO A 234 30.08 -29.22 20.56
CA PRO A 234 29.04 -29.84 21.36
C PRO A 234 28.88 -29.13 22.71
N GLY A 235 27.65 -28.70 23.04
CA GLY A 235 27.38 -27.95 24.26
C GLY A 235 27.84 -26.49 24.26
N GLY A 236 28.30 -25.98 23.12
CA GLY A 236 28.86 -24.62 22.98
C GLY A 236 27.85 -23.48 22.85
N GLN A 237 26.58 -23.65 23.20
CA GLN A 237 25.61 -22.56 23.23
C GLN A 237 25.92 -21.65 24.43
N LEU A 238 26.32 -20.40 24.14
CA LEU A 238 26.77 -19.44 25.16
C LEU A 238 25.65 -18.48 25.61
N LEU A 239 24.77 -18.12 24.66
CA LEU A 239 23.65 -17.20 24.89
C LEU A 239 22.54 -17.56 23.90
N SER A 240 21.31 -17.49 24.35
CA SER A 240 20.13 -17.54 23.48
C SER A 240 19.12 -16.54 23.98
N GLU A 241 18.91 -15.51 23.16
CA GLU A 241 17.81 -14.55 23.34
C GLU A 241 16.70 -14.95 22.37
N ALA A 242 15.53 -15.27 22.92
CA ALA A 242 14.38 -15.65 22.10
C ALA A 242 13.90 -14.45 21.25
N PRO A 243 13.44 -14.70 20.02
CA PRO A 243 12.80 -13.63 19.23
C PRO A 243 11.51 -13.20 19.91
N THR A 244 11.20 -11.91 19.81
CA THR A 244 9.91 -11.35 20.24
C THR A 244 9.00 -11.28 19.01
N PRO A 245 7.85 -11.98 18.98
CA PRO A 245 6.88 -11.85 17.91
C PRO A 245 6.46 -10.40 17.68
N GLY A 246 6.07 -10.09 16.45
CA GLY A 246 5.39 -8.83 16.16
C GLY A 246 4.01 -8.78 16.78
N ASP A 247 3.50 -7.58 16.96
CA ASP A 247 2.17 -7.33 17.48
C ASP A 247 1.12 -7.48 16.37
N ASN A 248 -0.07 -7.96 16.71
CA ASN A 248 -1.17 -8.10 15.77
C ASN A 248 -1.80 -6.74 15.47
N LEU A 249 -2.24 -6.55 14.24
CA LEU A 249 -2.96 -5.35 13.80
C LEU A 249 -4.42 -5.71 13.53
N VAL A 250 -5.33 -5.12 14.28
CA VAL A 250 -6.77 -5.24 14.04
C VAL A 250 -7.22 -4.09 13.14
N LEU A 251 -7.90 -4.42 12.05
CA LEU A 251 -8.41 -3.46 11.08
C LEU A 251 -9.87 -3.10 11.35
N THR A 252 -10.32 -2.01 10.74
CA THR A 252 -11.73 -1.59 10.73
C THR A 252 -12.57 -2.37 9.72
N ILE A 253 -11.95 -3.18 8.88
CA ILE A 253 -12.59 -3.94 7.80
C ILE A 253 -13.63 -4.91 8.35
N ASN A 254 -14.83 -4.84 7.80
CA ASN A 254 -15.89 -5.80 8.02
C ASN A 254 -15.79 -6.90 6.96
N PRO A 255 -15.57 -8.18 7.32
CA PRO A 255 -15.36 -9.26 6.36
C PRO A 255 -16.53 -9.45 5.38
N GLU A 256 -17.77 -9.31 5.85
CA GLU A 256 -18.96 -9.47 5.01
C GLU A 256 -19.07 -8.37 3.96
N VAL A 257 -18.83 -7.11 4.37
CA VAL A 257 -18.82 -5.94 3.46
C VAL A 257 -17.70 -6.05 2.43
N GLN A 258 -16.50 -6.45 2.89
CA GLN A 258 -15.34 -6.65 2.01
C GLN A 258 -15.61 -7.72 0.96
N ALA A 259 -16.09 -8.88 1.42
CA ALA A 259 -16.40 -10.01 0.52
C ALA A 259 -17.49 -9.66 -0.50
N ALA A 260 -18.56 -8.96 -0.06
CA ALA A 260 -19.64 -8.55 -0.95
C ALA A 260 -19.17 -7.56 -2.01
N GLY A 261 -18.34 -6.57 -1.62
CA GLY A 261 -17.78 -5.59 -2.56
C GLY A 261 -16.87 -6.21 -3.61
N GLU A 262 -15.96 -7.08 -3.18
CA GLU A 262 -15.06 -7.81 -4.10
C GLU A 262 -15.81 -8.74 -5.03
N ALA A 263 -16.80 -9.48 -4.52
CA ALA A 263 -17.65 -10.35 -5.33
C ALA A 263 -18.46 -9.56 -6.38
N ALA A 264 -19.04 -8.43 -5.97
CA ALA A 264 -19.80 -7.56 -6.85
C ALA A 264 -18.96 -6.97 -8.00
N LEU A 265 -17.71 -6.55 -7.71
CA LEU A 265 -16.79 -6.11 -8.77
C LEU A 265 -16.36 -7.26 -9.69
N ALA A 266 -16.04 -8.43 -9.11
CA ALA A 266 -15.64 -9.61 -9.88
C ALA A 266 -16.75 -10.10 -10.82
N GLU A 267 -18.01 -10.04 -10.39
CA GLU A 267 -19.17 -10.40 -11.21
C GLU A 267 -19.29 -9.53 -12.46
N ARG A 268 -18.94 -8.24 -12.36
CA ARG A 268 -18.93 -7.33 -13.51
C ARG A 268 -17.81 -7.66 -14.51
N GLY A 269 -16.68 -8.19 -14.03
CA GLY A 269 -15.53 -8.55 -14.85
C GLY A 269 -14.82 -7.37 -15.52
N LEU A 270 -15.13 -6.15 -15.11
CA LEU A 270 -14.56 -4.88 -15.58
C LEU A 270 -13.75 -4.21 -14.47
N PRO A 271 -12.69 -3.46 -14.81
CA PRO A 271 -11.94 -2.71 -13.80
C PRO A 271 -12.84 -1.75 -13.02
N GLY A 272 -12.65 -1.72 -11.72
CA GLY A 272 -13.48 -0.88 -10.86
C GLY A 272 -13.00 -0.86 -9.43
N ALA A 273 -13.70 -0.11 -8.57
CA ALA A 273 -13.40 -0.01 -7.16
C ALA A 273 -14.65 0.24 -6.33
N PHE A 274 -14.57 -0.11 -5.05
CA PHE A 274 -15.57 0.29 -4.06
C PHE A 274 -14.92 0.80 -2.78
N VAL A 275 -15.64 1.68 -2.08
CA VAL A 275 -15.32 2.17 -0.74
C VAL A 275 -16.59 2.20 0.07
N THR A 276 -16.60 1.54 1.22
CA THR A 276 -17.66 1.66 2.24
C THR A 276 -17.05 2.15 3.54
N MET A 277 -17.52 3.28 4.04
CA MET A 277 -16.94 3.97 5.19
C MET A 277 -18.02 4.41 6.19
N ASN A 278 -17.72 4.31 7.47
CA ASN A 278 -18.52 4.94 8.54
C ASN A 278 -18.30 6.46 8.50
N ILE A 279 -19.37 7.21 8.21
CA ILE A 279 -19.25 8.66 8.02
C ILE A 279 -18.96 9.45 9.31
N LYS A 280 -19.19 8.86 10.49
CA LYS A 280 -19.04 9.54 11.78
C LYS A 280 -17.61 9.54 12.28
N ASN A 281 -16.91 8.43 12.11
CA ASN A 281 -15.53 8.26 12.63
C ASN A 281 -14.48 8.03 11.55
N GLY A 282 -14.85 7.75 10.28
CA GLY A 282 -13.93 7.53 9.17
C GLY A 282 -13.42 6.09 9.04
N GLU A 283 -13.91 5.14 9.83
CA GLU A 283 -13.56 3.72 9.67
C GLU A 283 -13.91 3.21 8.29
N ILE A 284 -12.93 2.69 7.55
CA ILE A 284 -13.14 1.96 6.30
C ILE A 284 -13.68 0.56 6.66
N LEU A 285 -14.93 0.31 6.30
CA LEU A 285 -15.59 -0.97 6.55
C LEU A 285 -15.31 -1.99 5.44
N GLY A 286 -15.01 -1.49 4.25
CA GLY A 286 -14.60 -2.28 3.11
C GLY A 286 -14.07 -1.38 2.01
N MET A 287 -13.01 -1.81 1.34
CA MET A 287 -12.40 -1.11 0.22
C MET A 287 -11.68 -2.11 -0.66
N GLY A 288 -11.85 -2.00 -1.96
CA GLY A 288 -11.21 -2.91 -2.88
C GLY A 288 -11.21 -2.40 -4.31
N SER A 289 -10.39 -3.05 -5.11
CA SER A 289 -10.16 -2.77 -6.51
C SER A 289 -10.21 -4.05 -7.33
N PHE A 290 -10.71 -3.97 -8.54
CA PHE A 290 -10.71 -5.08 -9.50
C PHE A 290 -10.09 -4.59 -10.82
N PRO A 291 -9.28 -5.40 -11.52
CA PRO A 291 -8.78 -6.70 -11.06
C PRO A 291 -7.96 -6.63 -9.78
N THR A 292 -7.92 -7.72 -9.04
CA THR A 292 -7.13 -7.88 -7.82
C THR A 292 -6.02 -8.91 -8.00
N TYR A 293 -5.20 -9.12 -6.99
CA TYR A 293 -4.09 -10.07 -6.99
C TYR A 293 -4.01 -10.81 -5.65
N ASP A 294 -3.34 -11.96 -5.64
CA ASP A 294 -2.99 -12.66 -4.40
C ASP A 294 -1.63 -12.13 -3.89
N PRO A 295 -1.55 -11.47 -2.73
CA PRO A 295 -0.29 -10.97 -2.19
C PRO A 295 0.76 -12.05 -1.92
N ALA A 296 0.36 -13.31 -1.80
CA ALA A 296 1.28 -14.44 -1.66
C ALA A 296 2.27 -14.55 -2.84
N VAL A 297 1.95 -13.99 -4.01
CA VAL A 297 2.83 -13.97 -5.17
C VAL A 297 4.19 -13.29 -4.88
N PHE A 298 4.21 -12.33 -3.95
CA PHE A 298 5.43 -11.62 -3.55
C PHE A 298 6.30 -12.38 -2.55
N THR A 299 5.77 -13.43 -1.92
CA THR A 299 6.54 -14.28 -0.99
C THR A 299 7.47 -15.26 -1.72
N HIS A 300 7.36 -15.36 -3.04
CA HIS A 300 8.13 -16.27 -3.89
C HIS A 300 8.89 -15.52 -4.99
N PRO A 301 9.96 -16.12 -5.56
CA PRO A 301 10.61 -15.57 -6.74
C PRO A 301 9.63 -15.47 -7.91
N MET A 302 9.45 -14.25 -8.41
CA MET A 302 8.54 -13.94 -9.51
C MET A 302 9.28 -13.96 -10.86
N THR A 303 8.64 -14.50 -11.89
CA THR A 303 9.11 -14.40 -13.27
C THR A 303 8.78 -13.02 -13.85
N GLN A 304 9.52 -12.57 -14.88
CA GLN A 304 9.22 -11.31 -15.57
C GLN A 304 7.79 -11.28 -16.12
N LYS A 305 7.30 -12.40 -16.67
CA LYS A 305 5.92 -12.50 -17.18
C LYS A 305 4.87 -12.28 -16.08
N GLN A 306 5.09 -12.82 -14.88
CA GLN A 306 4.19 -12.60 -13.74
C GLN A 306 4.22 -11.15 -13.28
N TYR A 307 5.43 -10.56 -13.21
CA TYR A 307 5.59 -9.15 -12.88
C TYR A 307 4.87 -8.24 -13.89
N ASP A 308 5.08 -8.47 -15.17
CA ASP A 308 4.45 -7.69 -16.23
C ASP A 308 2.91 -7.79 -16.18
N ALA A 309 2.37 -8.95 -15.89
CA ALA A 309 0.93 -9.14 -15.75
C ALA A 309 0.34 -8.44 -14.51
N LEU A 310 1.12 -8.21 -13.46
CA LEU A 310 0.67 -7.52 -12.25
C LEU A 310 0.82 -6.00 -12.33
N VAL A 311 1.93 -5.54 -12.93
CA VAL A 311 2.38 -4.14 -12.83
C VAL A 311 2.28 -3.41 -14.16
N ASN A 312 2.60 -4.08 -15.28
CA ASN A 312 2.76 -3.45 -16.58
C ASN A 312 1.59 -3.71 -17.54
N ASP A 313 0.55 -4.42 -17.11
CA ASP A 313 -0.66 -4.57 -17.93
C ASP A 313 -1.36 -3.20 -18.03
N PRO A 314 -1.51 -2.63 -19.24
CA PRO A 314 -2.03 -1.28 -19.41
C PRO A 314 -3.52 -1.12 -19.09
N ILE A 315 -4.26 -2.23 -19.04
CA ILE A 315 -5.71 -2.25 -18.81
C ILE A 315 -6.03 -2.83 -17.43
N ALA A 316 -5.53 -4.04 -17.16
CA ALA A 316 -5.85 -4.74 -15.92
C ALA A 316 -5.11 -4.14 -14.71
N ALA A 317 -3.79 -3.96 -14.81
CA ALA A 317 -2.91 -3.45 -13.74
C ALA A 317 -3.40 -3.83 -12.33
N PRO A 318 -3.42 -5.14 -11.98
CA PRO A 318 -4.07 -5.61 -10.74
C PRO A 318 -3.50 -5.01 -9.46
N ILE A 319 -2.25 -4.53 -9.51
CA ILE A 319 -1.57 -3.95 -8.35
C ILE A 319 -2.08 -2.55 -7.99
N ILE A 320 -2.75 -1.87 -8.92
CA ILE A 320 -3.24 -0.50 -8.69
C ILE A 320 -4.49 -0.54 -7.81
N ASP A 321 -4.45 0.15 -6.69
CA ASP A 321 -5.64 0.42 -5.90
C ASP A 321 -6.48 1.53 -6.54
N ARG A 322 -7.48 1.14 -7.32
CA ARG A 322 -8.37 2.08 -8.00
C ARG A 322 -9.25 2.88 -7.04
N ALA A 323 -9.37 2.46 -5.79
CA ALA A 323 -10.13 3.19 -4.79
C ALA A 323 -9.42 4.48 -4.35
N THR A 324 -8.09 4.51 -4.43
CA THR A 324 -7.24 5.62 -3.94
C THR A 324 -6.31 6.19 -5.01
N GLU A 325 -5.72 5.35 -5.86
CA GLU A 325 -4.66 5.75 -6.80
C GLU A 325 -5.17 6.15 -8.18
N SER A 326 -6.34 5.69 -8.60
CA SER A 326 -6.96 6.10 -9.86
C SER A 326 -7.93 7.26 -9.67
N ALA A 327 -7.95 8.17 -10.62
CA ALA A 327 -8.86 9.32 -10.58
C ALA A 327 -9.62 9.44 -11.91
N TYR A 328 -10.90 9.76 -11.81
CA TYR A 328 -11.85 9.78 -12.90
C TYR A 328 -12.80 10.98 -12.80
N PRO A 329 -13.41 11.43 -13.90
CA PRO A 329 -14.62 12.24 -13.83
C PRO A 329 -15.74 11.42 -13.18
N THR A 330 -16.60 12.07 -12.40
CA THR A 330 -17.61 11.37 -11.57
C THR A 330 -19.02 11.44 -12.12
N GLY A 331 -19.20 12.20 -13.21
CA GLY A 331 -20.52 12.41 -13.78
C GLY A 331 -21.51 12.97 -12.74
N SER A 332 -22.75 12.61 -12.87
CA SER A 332 -23.86 13.13 -12.09
C SER A 332 -23.75 12.95 -10.56
N THR A 333 -22.81 12.17 -10.03
CA THR A 333 -22.56 12.12 -8.58
C THR A 333 -22.00 13.46 -8.06
N TYR A 334 -21.37 14.26 -8.90
CA TYR A 334 -20.87 15.60 -8.55
C TYR A 334 -21.99 16.64 -8.39
N LYS A 335 -23.19 16.42 -8.93
CA LYS A 335 -24.34 17.32 -8.81
C LYS A 335 -24.70 17.68 -7.37
N VAL A 336 -24.38 16.79 -6.42
CA VAL A 336 -24.50 17.03 -4.98
C VAL A 336 -23.64 18.22 -4.55
N ILE A 337 -22.40 18.28 -5.03
CA ILE A 337 -21.47 19.39 -4.74
C ILE A 337 -21.95 20.68 -5.40
N THR A 338 -22.44 20.59 -6.64
CA THR A 338 -23.02 21.73 -7.37
C THR A 338 -24.25 22.29 -6.69
N ALA A 339 -25.15 21.40 -6.23
CA ALA A 339 -26.34 21.80 -5.47
C ALA A 339 -25.96 22.55 -4.18
N LEU A 340 -25.02 21.96 -3.42
CA LEU A 340 -24.56 22.58 -2.17
C LEU A 340 -23.89 23.94 -2.44
N ALA A 341 -23.02 24.04 -3.44
CA ALA A 341 -22.37 25.29 -3.83
C ALA A 341 -23.40 26.37 -4.21
N ALA A 342 -24.45 26.00 -4.94
CA ALA A 342 -25.49 26.94 -5.36
C ALA A 342 -26.37 27.39 -4.17
N LEU A 343 -26.74 26.49 -3.27
CA LEU A 343 -27.54 26.80 -2.09
C LEU A 343 -26.77 27.69 -1.10
N GLU A 344 -25.57 27.25 -0.71
CA GLU A 344 -24.78 27.95 0.31
C GLU A 344 -24.29 29.36 -0.13
N ASN A 345 -24.22 29.60 -1.43
CA ASN A 345 -23.88 30.94 -1.97
C ASN A 345 -25.12 31.75 -2.42
N GLY A 346 -26.34 31.25 -2.12
CA GLY A 346 -27.58 31.96 -2.42
C GLY A 346 -27.89 32.14 -3.92
N VAL A 347 -27.30 31.28 -4.78
CA VAL A 347 -27.59 31.26 -6.23
C VAL A 347 -29.00 30.76 -6.48
N ILE A 348 -29.44 29.79 -5.66
CA ILE A 348 -30.80 29.27 -5.59
C ILE A 348 -31.22 29.05 -4.14
N THR A 349 -32.53 28.87 -3.95
CA THR A 349 -33.15 28.28 -2.74
C THR A 349 -33.72 26.89 -3.08
N PRO A 350 -34.05 26.05 -2.12
CA PRO A 350 -34.68 24.73 -2.42
C PRO A 350 -35.95 24.84 -3.28
N SER A 351 -36.69 25.97 -3.18
CA SER A 351 -37.92 26.21 -3.95
C SER A 351 -37.68 26.95 -5.27
N SER A 352 -36.47 27.34 -5.59
CA SER A 352 -36.15 27.98 -6.87
C SER A 352 -36.43 27.04 -8.04
N THR A 353 -37.13 27.55 -9.06
CA THR A 353 -37.52 26.78 -10.25
C THR A 353 -36.62 27.12 -11.42
N ILE A 354 -36.13 26.12 -12.12
CA ILE A 354 -35.42 26.23 -13.40
C ILE A 354 -36.22 25.42 -14.43
N PHE A 355 -36.38 25.95 -15.64
CA PHE A 355 -37.12 25.29 -16.71
C PHE A 355 -36.17 24.43 -17.53
N ASP A 356 -36.42 23.13 -17.53
CA ASP A 356 -35.69 22.13 -18.29
C ASP A 356 -36.39 21.84 -19.62
N ASN A 357 -35.87 22.38 -20.71
CA ASN A 357 -36.35 22.17 -22.08
C ASN A 357 -35.57 21.09 -22.84
N GLY A 358 -34.75 20.27 -22.14
CA GLY A 358 -33.95 19.18 -22.69
C GLY A 358 -32.54 19.60 -23.13
N PHE A 359 -32.20 20.88 -23.20
CA PHE A 359 -30.86 21.36 -23.52
C PHE A 359 -30.64 22.81 -23.11
N ILE A 360 -29.37 23.21 -23.00
CA ILE A 360 -28.95 24.62 -23.06
C ILE A 360 -28.06 24.82 -24.28
N GLU A 361 -28.03 26.05 -24.81
CA GLU A 361 -27.15 26.41 -25.92
C GLU A 361 -26.10 27.43 -25.45
N LEU A 362 -24.83 27.11 -25.65
CA LEU A 362 -23.72 27.97 -25.28
C LEU A 362 -22.68 28.02 -26.40
N ALA A 363 -22.39 29.20 -26.91
CA ALA A 363 -21.42 29.42 -27.99
C ALA A 363 -21.67 28.56 -29.26
N GLY A 364 -22.94 28.24 -29.55
CA GLY A 364 -23.34 27.41 -30.70
C GLY A 364 -23.33 25.88 -30.44
N GLU A 365 -22.91 25.44 -29.26
CA GLU A 365 -22.97 24.04 -28.82
C GLU A 365 -24.19 23.79 -27.95
N LYS A 366 -24.77 22.59 -28.06
CA LYS A 366 -25.95 22.19 -27.29
C LYS A 366 -25.56 21.14 -26.26
N PHE A 367 -25.64 21.51 -24.99
CA PHE A 367 -25.53 20.63 -23.84
C PHE A 367 -26.92 20.06 -23.53
N ARG A 368 -27.06 18.74 -23.54
CA ARG A 368 -28.36 18.05 -23.47
C ARG A 368 -28.48 17.19 -22.23
N ASN A 369 -29.73 16.97 -21.79
CA ASN A 369 -30.02 15.83 -20.91
C ASN A 369 -29.71 14.52 -21.63
N ALA A 370 -29.36 13.47 -20.86
CA ALA A 370 -29.30 12.12 -21.38
C ALA A 370 -30.61 11.75 -22.11
N GLY A 371 -30.49 11.12 -23.27
CA GLY A 371 -31.65 10.82 -24.12
C GLY A 371 -32.42 12.04 -24.68
N GLY A 372 -31.98 13.28 -24.41
CA GLY A 372 -32.64 14.51 -24.87
C GLY A 372 -34.01 14.79 -24.24
N VAL A 373 -34.32 14.19 -23.09
CA VAL A 373 -35.61 14.33 -22.40
C VAL A 373 -35.75 15.77 -21.83
N SER A 374 -36.98 16.31 -21.90
CA SER A 374 -37.36 17.59 -21.29
C SER A 374 -38.27 17.37 -20.10
N TYR A 375 -37.92 17.91 -18.95
CA TYR A 375 -38.66 17.70 -17.70
C TYR A 375 -39.57 18.89 -17.32
N GLY A 376 -39.46 20.01 -18.01
CA GLY A 376 -40.22 21.22 -17.70
C GLY A 376 -39.71 21.96 -16.47
N PRO A 377 -40.60 22.59 -15.67
CA PRO A 377 -40.17 23.34 -14.49
C PRO A 377 -39.79 22.38 -13.34
N LEU A 378 -38.53 22.43 -12.92
CA LEU A 378 -37.98 21.63 -11.83
C LEU A 378 -37.52 22.52 -10.66
N THR A 379 -37.75 22.07 -9.42
CA THR A 379 -37.02 22.52 -8.25
C THR A 379 -35.86 21.54 -7.98
N LEU A 380 -35.04 21.81 -6.94
CA LEU A 380 -33.83 21.04 -6.69
C LEU A 380 -34.10 19.54 -6.45
N VAL A 381 -35.13 19.19 -5.65
CA VAL A 381 -35.44 17.78 -5.28
C VAL A 381 -35.77 16.96 -6.53
N PRO A 382 -36.78 17.31 -7.35
CA PRO A 382 -37.04 16.55 -8.59
C PRO A 382 -35.88 16.65 -9.62
N ALA A 383 -35.09 17.73 -9.64
CA ALA A 383 -33.93 17.81 -10.52
C ALA A 383 -32.82 16.79 -10.13
N LEU A 384 -32.62 16.53 -8.83
CA LEU A 384 -31.75 15.46 -8.34
C LEU A 384 -32.35 14.08 -8.60
N GLN A 385 -33.66 13.91 -8.40
CA GLN A 385 -34.39 12.65 -8.61
C GLN A 385 -34.21 12.12 -10.04
N VAL A 386 -34.49 12.96 -11.04
CA VAL A 386 -34.37 12.59 -12.46
C VAL A 386 -32.99 12.86 -13.05
N SER A 387 -32.05 13.37 -12.21
CA SER A 387 -30.69 13.70 -12.65
C SER A 387 -30.62 14.71 -13.81
N SER A 388 -31.51 15.73 -13.86
CA SER A 388 -31.55 16.73 -14.95
C SER A 388 -30.21 17.42 -15.14
N ASP A 389 -29.54 17.20 -16.28
CA ASP A 389 -28.30 17.91 -16.62
C ASP A 389 -28.57 19.39 -16.87
N VAL A 390 -29.67 19.70 -17.55
CA VAL A 390 -30.05 21.08 -17.87
C VAL A 390 -30.18 21.94 -16.60
N PHE A 391 -30.78 21.41 -15.54
CA PHE A 391 -30.86 22.13 -14.26
C PHE A 391 -29.45 22.47 -13.72
N PHE A 392 -28.53 21.51 -13.76
CA PHE A 392 -27.18 21.69 -13.25
C PHE A 392 -26.26 22.45 -14.20
N TYR A 393 -26.46 22.36 -15.52
CA TYR A 393 -25.79 23.25 -16.48
C TYR A 393 -26.15 24.71 -16.25
N GLU A 394 -27.43 25.01 -15.99
CA GLU A 394 -27.88 26.36 -15.66
C GLU A 394 -27.24 26.86 -14.35
N LEU A 395 -27.07 26.02 -13.34
CA LEU A 395 -26.32 26.37 -12.12
C LEU A 395 -24.84 26.61 -12.44
N GLY A 396 -24.23 25.81 -13.27
CA GLY A 396 -22.86 26.00 -13.76
C GLY A 396 -22.70 27.36 -14.46
N LEU A 397 -23.66 27.75 -15.32
CA LEU A 397 -23.67 29.05 -15.97
C LEU A 397 -23.82 30.20 -14.99
N ARG A 398 -24.71 30.12 -14.00
CA ARG A 398 -24.91 31.16 -12.98
C ARG A 398 -23.69 31.35 -12.08
N MET A 399 -22.81 30.33 -11.99
CA MET A 399 -21.61 30.33 -11.15
C MET A 399 -20.30 30.43 -11.96
N TRP A 400 -20.33 30.60 -13.30
CA TRP A 400 -19.15 30.43 -14.15
C TRP A 400 -18.02 31.43 -13.87
N ASP A 401 -18.35 32.64 -13.45
CA ASP A 401 -17.41 33.72 -13.09
C ASP A 401 -17.00 33.70 -11.61
N LYS A 402 -17.45 32.71 -10.87
CA LYS A 402 -17.18 32.49 -9.45
C LYS A 402 -16.40 31.20 -9.27
N ASN A 403 -15.69 31.08 -8.17
CA ASN A 403 -14.97 29.85 -7.81
C ASN A 403 -15.78 28.95 -6.84
N TYR A 404 -17.12 29.04 -6.88
CA TYR A 404 -17.96 28.34 -5.90
C TYR A 404 -17.86 26.82 -6.02
N LEU A 405 -17.84 26.27 -7.25
CA LEU A 405 -17.68 24.82 -7.46
C LEU A 405 -16.33 24.34 -6.94
N GLN A 406 -15.25 25.05 -7.28
CA GLN A 406 -13.89 24.71 -6.84
C GLN A 406 -13.75 24.81 -5.32
N GLN A 407 -14.28 25.87 -4.72
CA GLN A 407 -14.26 26.07 -3.27
C GLN A 407 -14.96 24.93 -2.56
N TRP A 408 -16.21 24.63 -2.93
CA TRP A 408 -16.99 23.60 -2.27
C TRP A 408 -16.42 22.19 -2.52
N SER A 409 -15.86 21.91 -3.70
CA SER A 409 -15.12 20.67 -3.94
C SER A 409 -13.99 20.49 -2.94
N HIS A 410 -13.15 21.50 -2.76
CA HIS A 410 -12.04 21.44 -1.81
C HIS A 410 -12.51 21.41 -0.36
N GLU A 411 -13.58 22.14 0.00
CA GLU A 411 -14.14 22.08 1.34
C GLU A 411 -14.66 20.68 1.68
N LEU A 412 -15.26 20.00 0.71
CA LEU A 412 -15.76 18.64 0.89
C LEU A 412 -14.68 17.56 0.76
N GLY A 413 -13.44 17.91 0.36
CA GLY A 413 -12.30 16.98 0.33
C GLY A 413 -11.87 16.50 -1.05
N ILE A 414 -12.52 16.93 -2.14
CA ILE A 414 -12.10 16.62 -3.51
C ILE A 414 -10.79 17.32 -3.84
N ALA A 415 -9.90 16.63 -4.55
CA ALA A 415 -8.55 17.06 -4.91
C ALA A 415 -7.73 17.54 -3.70
N ARG A 416 -7.87 16.82 -2.59
CA ARG A 416 -7.07 17.00 -1.37
C ARG A 416 -6.63 15.64 -0.84
N PRO A 417 -5.41 15.53 -0.26
CA PRO A 417 -4.98 14.31 0.41
C PRO A 417 -6.02 13.90 1.47
N THR A 418 -6.42 12.65 1.49
CA THR A 418 -7.46 12.17 2.41
C THR A 418 -6.90 11.91 3.80
N GLY A 419 -5.63 11.55 3.89
CA GLY A 419 -4.94 11.15 5.12
C GLY A 419 -5.23 9.72 5.51
N LEU A 420 -5.64 8.90 4.55
CA LEU A 420 -5.77 7.46 4.74
C LEU A 420 -4.42 6.83 5.13
N ASP A 421 -4.45 5.90 6.03
CA ASP A 421 -3.29 5.20 6.58
C ASP A 421 -2.86 3.98 5.73
N LEU A 422 -2.84 4.12 4.40
CA LEU A 422 -2.43 3.05 3.47
C LEU A 422 -1.26 3.39 2.52
N GLY A 423 -0.90 4.64 2.37
CA GLY A 423 0.22 5.04 1.51
C GLY A 423 -0.17 5.97 0.37
N SER A 424 0.00 5.52 -0.89
CA SER A 424 -0.18 6.39 -2.06
C SER A 424 -1.64 6.73 -2.35
N GLU A 425 -1.88 8.00 -2.67
CA GLU A 425 -3.18 8.49 -3.12
C GLU A 425 -3.00 9.35 -4.38
N SER A 426 -3.92 9.21 -5.34
CA SER A 426 -4.05 10.18 -6.43
C SER A 426 -4.48 11.53 -5.84
N PRO A 427 -3.80 12.64 -6.17
CA PRO A 427 -4.19 13.95 -5.67
C PRO A 427 -5.57 14.40 -6.17
N GLY A 428 -6.03 13.85 -7.31
CA GLY A 428 -7.21 14.35 -7.99
C GLY A 428 -6.97 15.74 -8.62
N LEU A 429 -7.99 16.27 -9.31
CA LEU A 429 -7.98 17.59 -9.93
C LEU A 429 -9.39 18.18 -9.93
N VAL A 430 -9.54 19.36 -9.38
CA VAL A 430 -10.71 20.22 -9.63
C VAL A 430 -10.27 21.32 -10.60
N PRO A 431 -10.73 21.29 -11.86
CA PRO A 431 -10.32 22.25 -12.85
C PRO A 431 -10.78 23.67 -12.46
N SER A 432 -9.95 24.64 -12.73
CA SER A 432 -10.22 26.05 -12.40
C SER A 432 -9.75 26.99 -13.51
N LYS A 433 -10.26 28.22 -13.50
CA LYS A 433 -9.82 29.27 -14.42
C LYS A 433 -8.29 29.45 -14.37
N LYS A 434 -7.72 29.52 -13.17
CA LYS A 434 -6.27 29.68 -13.00
C LYS A 434 -5.51 28.54 -13.65
N TRP A 435 -5.88 27.29 -13.34
CA TRP A 435 -5.24 26.09 -13.87
C TRP A 435 -5.32 26.02 -15.41
N ARG A 436 -6.51 26.27 -16.00
CA ARG A 436 -6.70 26.18 -17.45
C ARG A 436 -5.99 27.31 -18.19
N ASP A 437 -6.00 28.53 -17.63
CA ASP A 437 -5.31 29.69 -18.21
C ASP A 437 -3.78 29.51 -18.17
N GLU A 438 -3.23 28.87 -17.15
CA GLU A 438 -1.81 28.47 -17.07
C GLU A 438 -1.44 27.45 -18.16
N LEU A 439 -2.25 26.41 -18.36
CA LEU A 439 -2.06 25.44 -19.45
C LEU A 439 -2.10 26.13 -20.82
N PHE A 440 -3.05 27.04 -21.01
CA PHE A 440 -3.16 27.80 -22.26
C PHE A 440 -1.92 28.69 -22.49
N ALA A 441 -1.46 29.37 -21.48
CA ALA A 441 -0.25 30.21 -21.58
C ALA A 441 1.00 29.38 -21.90
N ASN A 442 1.06 28.12 -21.46
CA ASN A 442 2.14 27.17 -21.76
C ASN A 442 1.99 26.47 -23.11
N GLY A 443 0.86 26.65 -23.83
CA GLY A 443 0.57 25.97 -25.08
C GLY A 443 0.16 24.50 -24.93
N GLU A 444 -0.27 24.09 -23.72
CA GLU A 444 -0.68 22.72 -23.40
C GLU A 444 -2.18 22.48 -23.68
N THR A 445 -2.95 23.54 -23.96
CA THR A 445 -4.36 23.49 -24.35
C THR A 445 -4.66 24.54 -25.40
N GLU A 446 -5.70 24.30 -26.22
CA GLU A 446 -6.06 25.17 -27.35
C GLU A 446 -6.77 26.48 -26.94
N ARG A 447 -7.35 26.51 -25.74
CA ARG A 447 -8.15 27.68 -25.28
C ARG A 447 -8.06 27.86 -23.76
N PRO A 448 -8.26 29.11 -23.29
CA PRO A 448 -8.37 29.39 -21.85
C PRO A 448 -9.71 28.90 -21.29
N TRP A 449 -9.90 29.05 -19.99
CA TRP A 449 -11.15 28.75 -19.29
C TRP A 449 -12.34 29.47 -19.85
N SER A 450 -13.46 28.78 -19.97
CA SER A 450 -14.71 29.30 -20.50
C SER A 450 -15.92 28.91 -19.63
N ALA A 451 -17.07 29.49 -19.90
CA ALA A 451 -18.32 29.10 -19.25
C ALA A 451 -18.66 27.61 -19.49
N GLY A 452 -18.28 27.06 -20.67
CA GLY A 452 -18.49 25.64 -21.00
C GLY A 452 -17.74 24.72 -20.07
N ASP A 453 -16.52 25.09 -19.64
CA ASP A 453 -15.76 24.26 -18.67
C ASP A 453 -16.47 24.24 -17.31
N ASN A 454 -17.04 25.32 -16.86
CA ASN A 454 -17.80 25.37 -15.61
C ASN A 454 -19.14 24.61 -15.70
N VAL A 455 -19.77 24.61 -16.86
CA VAL A 455 -20.97 23.81 -17.18
C VAL A 455 -20.64 22.31 -17.12
N GLN A 456 -19.54 21.89 -17.73
CA GLN A 456 -19.05 20.52 -17.66
C GLN A 456 -18.75 20.12 -16.21
N LEU A 457 -17.99 20.96 -15.47
CA LEU A 457 -17.68 20.71 -14.07
C LEU A 457 -18.94 20.57 -13.22
N ALA A 458 -19.97 21.37 -13.46
CA ALA A 458 -21.22 21.33 -12.69
C ALA A 458 -21.94 19.98 -12.74
N THR A 459 -21.66 19.17 -13.74
CA THR A 459 -22.18 17.79 -13.88
C THR A 459 -21.12 16.72 -13.68
N GLY A 460 -19.91 17.09 -13.16
CA GLY A 460 -18.86 16.15 -12.88
C GLY A 460 -18.13 15.60 -14.09
N GLN A 461 -18.14 16.37 -15.19
CA GLN A 461 -17.52 16.04 -16.47
C GLN A 461 -16.28 16.92 -16.74
N GLY A 462 -15.74 16.82 -17.93
CA GLY A 462 -14.57 17.60 -18.36
C GLY A 462 -13.29 17.12 -17.69
N ASP A 463 -12.46 18.06 -17.23
CA ASP A 463 -11.14 17.76 -16.66
C ASP A 463 -11.19 17.39 -15.16
N LEU A 464 -12.37 17.19 -14.56
CA LEU A 464 -12.49 16.75 -13.17
C LEU A 464 -11.84 15.36 -13.00
N GLN A 465 -11.00 15.23 -11.98
CA GLN A 465 -10.40 13.96 -11.60
C GLN A 465 -10.56 13.74 -10.10
N THR A 466 -11.24 12.67 -9.72
CA THR A 466 -11.48 12.33 -8.31
C THR A 466 -11.40 10.81 -8.11
N ASN A 467 -10.83 10.37 -7.02
CA ASN A 467 -10.85 8.96 -6.66
C ASN A 467 -12.10 8.61 -5.82
N PRO A 468 -12.50 7.33 -5.75
CA PRO A 468 -13.65 6.88 -4.95
C PRO A 468 -13.62 7.31 -3.49
N LEU A 469 -12.46 7.29 -2.85
CA LEU A 469 -12.31 7.67 -1.45
C LEU A 469 -12.56 9.17 -1.23
N GLN A 470 -12.08 10.04 -2.11
CA GLN A 470 -12.37 11.48 -2.04
C GLN A 470 -13.86 11.75 -2.20
N LEU A 471 -14.53 11.02 -3.09
CA LEU A 471 -15.99 11.12 -3.25
C LEU A 471 -16.72 10.64 -1.99
N ALA A 472 -16.24 9.54 -1.37
CA ALA A 472 -16.79 9.05 -0.09
C ALA A 472 -16.68 10.09 1.02
N ILE A 473 -15.55 10.79 1.12
CA ILE A 473 -15.36 11.89 2.08
C ILE A 473 -16.34 13.04 1.80
N ALA A 474 -16.52 13.42 0.53
CA ALA A 474 -17.44 14.49 0.16
C ALA A 474 -18.89 14.18 0.55
N TYR A 475 -19.34 12.97 0.26
CA TYR A 475 -20.68 12.50 0.67
C TYR A 475 -20.80 12.38 2.19
N SER A 476 -19.75 11.89 2.87
CA SER A 476 -19.71 11.81 4.33
C SER A 476 -19.84 13.19 4.98
N THR A 477 -19.15 14.17 4.42
CA THR A 477 -19.20 15.56 4.92
C THR A 477 -20.60 16.14 4.80
N LEU A 478 -21.29 15.90 3.69
CA LEU A 478 -22.70 16.23 3.54
C LEU A 478 -23.57 15.45 4.54
N GLY A 479 -23.40 14.13 4.60
CA GLY A 479 -24.17 13.24 5.46
C GLY A 479 -24.08 13.57 6.94
N THR A 480 -22.95 14.03 7.43
CA THR A 480 -22.72 14.47 8.82
C THR A 480 -23.14 15.92 9.10
N GLY A 481 -23.50 16.69 8.07
CA GLY A 481 -23.79 18.12 8.21
C GLY A 481 -22.53 18.97 8.37
N GLY A 482 -21.40 18.54 7.80
CA GLY A 482 -20.16 19.32 7.68
C GLY A 482 -18.92 18.75 8.33
N THR A 483 -19.01 17.64 9.04
CA THR A 483 -17.81 16.99 9.61
C THR A 483 -17.05 16.23 8.53
N VAL A 484 -15.82 16.65 8.26
CA VAL A 484 -14.91 15.99 7.30
C VAL A 484 -14.14 14.88 8.04
N PRO A 485 -14.45 13.60 7.81
CA PRO A 485 -13.80 12.50 8.50
C PRO A 485 -12.34 12.34 8.06
N THR A 486 -11.53 11.67 8.90
CA THR A 486 -10.23 11.12 8.52
C THR A 486 -10.43 9.63 8.24
N PRO A 487 -10.35 9.18 6.97
CA PRO A 487 -10.48 7.77 6.67
C PRO A 487 -9.30 6.99 7.25
N HIS A 488 -9.58 5.78 7.75
CA HIS A 488 -8.54 4.91 8.30
C HIS A 488 -8.95 3.43 8.27
N VAL A 489 -7.95 2.57 8.20
CA VAL A 489 -8.13 1.11 8.21
C VAL A 489 -7.62 0.45 9.49
N ALA A 490 -6.68 1.07 10.21
CA ALA A 490 -6.22 0.52 11.47
C ALA A 490 -7.18 0.89 12.61
N LYS A 491 -7.51 -0.09 13.47
CA LYS A 491 -8.31 0.09 14.66
C LYS A 491 -7.43 0.05 15.92
N GLU A 492 -6.71 -1.05 16.13
CA GLU A 492 -5.92 -1.27 17.33
C GLU A 492 -4.75 -2.22 17.07
N VAL A 493 -3.77 -2.21 17.97
CA VAL A 493 -2.65 -3.15 18.01
C VAL A 493 -2.81 -4.01 19.26
N GLU A 494 -2.68 -5.32 19.08
CA GLU A 494 -2.71 -6.32 20.14
C GLU A 494 -1.37 -7.02 20.27
N ASP A 495 -0.98 -7.38 21.49
CA ASP A 495 0.16 -8.25 21.68
C ASP A 495 -0.15 -9.71 21.24
N ALA A 496 0.86 -10.57 21.25
CA ALA A 496 0.70 -11.99 20.88
C ALA A 496 -0.28 -12.78 21.79
N ALA A 497 -0.74 -12.20 22.91
CA ALA A 497 -1.75 -12.78 23.80
C ALA A 497 -3.16 -12.19 23.56
N GLY A 498 -3.34 -11.34 22.55
CA GLY A 498 -4.61 -10.70 22.21
C GLY A 498 -4.98 -9.55 23.16
N ARG A 499 -4.00 -8.96 23.87
CA ARG A 499 -4.26 -7.79 24.73
C ARG A 499 -4.01 -6.52 23.94
N VAL A 500 -4.98 -5.63 23.92
CA VAL A 500 -4.82 -4.31 23.27
C VAL A 500 -3.71 -3.52 23.97
N ILE A 501 -2.69 -3.16 23.22
CA ILE A 501 -1.55 -2.36 23.68
C ILE A 501 -1.60 -0.94 23.13
N LYS A 502 -2.39 -0.72 22.06
CA LYS A 502 -2.59 0.59 21.48
C LYS A 502 -3.91 0.63 20.71
N GLU A 503 -4.71 1.65 20.96
CA GLU A 503 -5.84 2.04 20.12
C GLU A 503 -5.43 3.22 19.23
N PHE A 504 -5.97 3.27 18.00
CA PHE A 504 -5.76 4.41 17.12
C PHE A 504 -6.98 5.35 17.20
N GLU A 505 -6.71 6.60 17.53
CA GLU A 505 -7.72 7.65 17.56
C GLU A 505 -7.57 8.55 16.34
N PHE A 506 -8.59 8.58 15.51
CA PHE A 506 -8.64 9.45 14.33
C PHE A 506 -9.68 10.54 14.56
N HIS A 507 -9.24 11.77 14.54
CA HIS A 507 -10.11 12.92 14.74
C HIS A 507 -10.55 13.50 13.39
N PRO A 508 -11.77 14.10 13.31
CA PRO A 508 -12.19 14.82 12.12
C PRO A 508 -11.15 15.87 11.72
N ARG A 509 -10.89 15.98 10.42
CA ARG A 509 -9.89 16.93 9.90
C ARG A 509 -10.32 18.38 10.06
N ARG A 510 -11.60 18.65 9.88
CA ARG A 510 -12.23 19.96 10.02
C ARG A 510 -13.74 19.85 10.04
N HIS A 511 -14.39 20.95 10.30
CA HIS A 511 -15.85 21.09 10.14
C HIS A 511 -16.13 22.21 9.11
N VAL A 512 -16.96 21.90 8.12
CA VAL A 512 -17.47 22.82 7.11
C VAL A 512 -18.88 23.24 7.52
N LYS A 513 -19.16 24.53 7.52
CA LYS A 513 -20.51 24.99 7.84
C LYS A 513 -21.45 24.69 6.67
N ILE A 514 -22.45 23.88 6.89
CA ILE A 514 -23.52 23.53 5.93
C ILE A 514 -24.86 23.91 6.56
N ASP A 515 -25.69 24.63 5.83
CA ASP A 515 -27.06 24.95 6.28
C ASP A 515 -27.88 23.66 6.38
N PRO A 516 -28.60 23.44 7.49
CA PRO A 516 -29.42 22.23 7.67
C PRO A 516 -30.52 22.06 6.62
N GLY A 517 -31.09 23.18 6.11
CA GLY A 517 -32.10 23.15 5.05
C GLY A 517 -31.50 22.75 3.71
N SER A 518 -30.31 23.26 3.38
CA SER A 518 -29.54 22.84 2.19
C SER A 518 -29.25 21.34 2.22
N ARG A 519 -28.73 20.86 3.36
CA ARG A 519 -28.47 19.42 3.57
C ARG A 519 -29.73 18.57 3.39
N GLN A 520 -30.83 18.97 4.04
CA GLN A 520 -32.09 18.23 3.98
C GLN A 520 -32.62 18.13 2.56
N ALA A 521 -32.67 19.23 1.82
CA ALA A 521 -33.16 19.25 0.43
C ALA A 521 -32.32 18.36 -0.50
N ILE A 522 -30.98 18.35 -0.30
CA ILE A 522 -30.10 17.48 -1.09
C ILE A 522 -30.33 16.01 -0.73
N LEU A 523 -30.40 15.66 0.55
CA LEU A 523 -30.62 14.28 1.00
C LEU A 523 -31.99 13.75 0.55
N GLU A 524 -33.02 14.59 0.55
CA GLU A 524 -34.35 14.26 0.04
C GLU A 524 -34.29 13.94 -1.48
N GLY A 525 -33.68 14.81 -2.28
CA GLY A 525 -33.50 14.58 -3.71
C GLY A 525 -32.70 13.32 -4.02
N LEU A 526 -31.69 13.00 -3.21
CA LEU A 526 -30.92 11.75 -3.32
C LEU A 526 -31.75 10.53 -2.93
N HIS A 527 -32.62 10.65 -1.92
CA HIS A 527 -33.54 9.57 -1.55
C HIS A 527 -34.54 9.29 -2.67
N GLU A 528 -35.13 10.33 -3.24
CA GLU A 528 -36.04 10.16 -4.37
C GLU A 528 -35.33 9.58 -5.58
N ALA A 529 -34.09 10.01 -5.89
CA ALA A 529 -33.30 9.44 -6.97
C ALA A 529 -33.01 7.95 -6.80
N ALA A 530 -32.83 7.51 -5.56
CA ALA A 530 -32.47 6.11 -5.26
C ALA A 530 -33.68 5.19 -5.19
N GLN A 531 -34.81 5.62 -4.59
CA GLN A 531 -35.87 4.68 -4.21
C GLN A 531 -37.29 5.07 -4.65
N VAL A 532 -37.50 6.27 -5.17
CA VAL A 532 -38.83 6.75 -5.55
C VAL A 532 -38.92 6.91 -7.06
N ASP A 533 -39.84 6.18 -7.71
CA ASP A 533 -40.10 6.33 -9.16
C ASP A 533 -40.48 7.79 -9.52
N PRO A 534 -39.89 8.42 -10.54
CA PRO A 534 -39.00 7.88 -11.58
C PRO A 534 -37.50 8.10 -11.31
N GLY A 535 -37.06 7.92 -10.09
CA GLY A 535 -35.64 8.09 -9.71
C GLY A 535 -34.70 7.17 -10.50
N THR A 536 -33.51 7.67 -10.83
CA THR A 536 -32.55 6.99 -11.71
C THR A 536 -32.06 5.63 -11.20
N ALA A 537 -32.14 5.36 -9.87
CA ALA A 537 -31.81 4.07 -9.30
C ALA A 537 -33.01 3.35 -8.65
N ALA A 538 -34.25 3.86 -8.85
CA ALA A 538 -35.45 3.28 -8.25
C ALA A 538 -35.69 1.83 -8.68
N GLY A 539 -35.29 1.46 -9.90
CA GLY A 539 -35.32 0.07 -10.40
C GLY A 539 -34.43 -0.88 -9.62
N VAL A 540 -33.35 -0.38 -9.03
CA VAL A 540 -32.40 -1.17 -8.23
C VAL A 540 -32.78 -1.16 -6.74
N PHE A 541 -33.04 0.02 -6.18
CA PHE A 541 -33.19 0.19 -4.72
C PHE A 541 -34.64 0.32 -4.24
N GLY A 542 -35.63 0.44 -5.14
CA GLY A 542 -37.03 0.61 -4.75
C GLY A 542 -37.57 -0.51 -3.87
N GLY A 543 -37.03 -1.73 -4.00
CA GLY A 543 -37.35 -2.89 -3.15
C GLY A 543 -36.45 -3.09 -1.95
N PHE A 544 -35.43 -2.26 -1.78
CA PHE A 544 -34.53 -2.39 -0.63
C PHE A 544 -35.17 -1.85 0.65
N PRO A 545 -35.27 -2.65 1.73
CA PRO A 545 -36.07 -2.28 2.90
C PRO A 545 -35.43 -1.19 3.77
N VAL A 546 -34.15 -0.82 3.52
CA VAL A 546 -33.50 0.26 4.25
C VAL A 546 -33.57 1.53 3.39
N PRO A 547 -34.14 2.63 3.92
CA PRO A 547 -34.14 3.89 3.19
C PRO A 547 -32.71 4.40 2.95
N ILE A 548 -32.37 4.77 1.72
CA ILE A 548 -31.08 5.32 1.36
C ILE A 548 -31.22 6.66 0.63
N ALA A 549 -30.16 7.44 0.61
CA ALA A 549 -29.98 8.63 -0.22
C ALA A 549 -28.82 8.35 -1.19
N GLY A 550 -29.11 8.15 -2.48
CA GLY A 550 -28.13 7.72 -3.45
C GLY A 550 -28.20 8.44 -4.77
N LYS A 551 -27.09 8.44 -5.51
CA LYS A 551 -26.99 9.08 -6.82
C LYS A 551 -26.21 8.21 -7.78
N THR A 552 -26.80 7.98 -8.95
CA THR A 552 -26.13 7.43 -10.13
C THR A 552 -25.20 8.47 -10.76
N GLY A 553 -24.16 8.01 -11.41
CA GLY A 553 -23.28 8.82 -12.23
C GLY A 553 -22.84 8.04 -13.45
N THR A 554 -22.80 8.74 -14.58
CA THR A 554 -22.27 8.25 -15.84
C THR A 554 -21.31 9.32 -16.35
N ALA A 555 -20.04 8.97 -16.48
CA ALA A 555 -19.02 9.93 -16.91
C ALA A 555 -18.43 9.51 -18.24
N GLU A 556 -18.47 10.44 -19.20
CA GLU A 556 -17.86 10.25 -20.52
C GLU A 556 -16.33 10.17 -20.39
N ARG A 557 -15.74 9.20 -21.09
CA ARG A 557 -14.29 9.02 -21.19
C ARG A 557 -13.88 9.02 -22.67
N PRO A 558 -13.14 10.01 -23.17
CA PRO A 558 -12.72 10.07 -24.57
C PRO A 558 -12.02 8.76 -25.01
N GLY A 559 -12.56 8.09 -26.03
CA GLY A 559 -12.00 6.84 -26.57
C GLY A 559 -12.32 5.57 -25.81
N HIS A 560 -13.13 5.64 -24.76
CA HIS A 560 -13.60 4.52 -23.96
C HIS A 560 -15.12 4.54 -23.83
N ALA A 561 -15.72 3.46 -23.38
CA ALA A 561 -17.10 3.47 -22.93
C ALA A 561 -17.22 4.23 -21.58
N ASP A 562 -18.45 4.59 -21.24
CA ASP A 562 -18.73 5.45 -20.09
C ASP A 562 -18.35 4.80 -18.75
N GLN A 563 -17.82 5.60 -17.84
CA GLN A 563 -17.52 5.24 -16.47
C GLN A 563 -18.79 5.23 -15.63
N SER A 564 -19.14 4.07 -15.09
CA SER A 564 -20.29 3.89 -14.21
C SER A 564 -19.97 4.27 -12.77
N TRP A 565 -20.86 5.04 -12.11
CA TRP A 565 -20.74 5.43 -10.71
C TRP A 565 -22.03 5.27 -9.93
N PHE A 566 -21.91 4.92 -8.67
CA PHE A 566 -22.98 5.05 -7.69
C PHE A 566 -22.43 5.50 -6.33
N ALA A 567 -23.12 6.47 -5.71
CA ALA A 567 -22.78 6.98 -4.39
C ALA A 567 -24.02 6.92 -3.51
N ALA A 568 -23.94 6.26 -2.36
CA ALA A 568 -25.06 6.10 -1.42
C ALA A 568 -24.67 6.49 0.02
N LEU A 569 -25.59 7.17 0.68
CA LEU A 569 -25.61 7.40 2.12
C LEU A 569 -26.75 6.59 2.74
N ALA A 570 -26.47 5.82 3.78
CA ALA A 570 -27.46 4.95 4.41
C ALA A 570 -27.30 4.91 5.95
N PRO A 571 -28.43 4.76 6.70
CA PRO A 571 -29.80 4.90 6.25
C PRO A 571 -30.20 6.37 6.07
N TYR A 572 -31.20 6.66 5.23
CA TYR A 572 -31.84 7.97 5.16
C TYR A 572 -32.92 8.07 6.25
N PRO A 573 -33.19 9.24 6.91
CA PRO A 573 -32.53 10.55 6.70
C PRO A 573 -31.28 10.77 7.57
N ASP A 574 -30.90 9.83 8.42
CA ASP A 574 -29.75 9.94 9.34
C ASP A 574 -28.64 8.92 8.99
N PRO A 575 -27.82 9.22 7.99
CA PRO A 575 -26.85 8.28 7.46
C PRO A 575 -25.73 7.97 8.47
N ARG A 576 -25.27 6.72 8.41
CA ARG A 576 -24.17 6.20 9.23
C ARG A 576 -23.01 5.72 8.37
N ILE A 577 -23.31 5.29 7.16
CA ILE A 577 -22.31 4.82 6.19
C ILE A 577 -22.47 5.52 4.86
N VAL A 578 -21.36 5.57 4.12
CA VAL A 578 -21.30 5.90 2.70
C VAL A 578 -20.78 4.70 1.95
N THR A 579 -21.36 4.41 0.78
CA THR A 579 -20.84 3.40 -0.15
C THR A 579 -20.69 4.06 -1.51
N ILE A 580 -19.47 4.01 -2.06
CA ILE A 580 -19.14 4.48 -3.41
C ILE A 580 -18.70 3.27 -4.23
N VAL A 581 -19.23 3.14 -5.43
CA VAL A 581 -18.80 2.14 -6.42
C VAL A 581 -18.55 2.83 -7.74
N THR A 582 -17.46 2.45 -8.40
CA THR A 582 -17.17 2.85 -9.77
C THR A 582 -16.71 1.66 -10.60
N ILE A 583 -17.11 1.63 -11.88
CA ILE A 583 -16.74 0.56 -12.82
C ILE A 583 -16.36 1.22 -14.14
N GLU A 584 -15.11 0.97 -14.57
CA GLU A 584 -14.60 1.44 -15.85
C GLU A 584 -15.36 0.76 -16.99
N GLU A 585 -15.76 1.56 -17.99
CA GLU A 585 -16.54 1.06 -19.15
C GLU A 585 -17.84 0.32 -18.75
N GLY A 586 -18.35 0.63 -17.54
CA GLY A 586 -19.53 -0.02 -16.96
C GLY A 586 -20.87 0.51 -17.50
N GLY A 587 -20.87 1.47 -18.42
CA GLY A 587 -22.09 2.07 -18.94
C GLY A 587 -22.82 2.95 -17.93
N PHE A 588 -24.14 2.90 -17.90
CA PHE A 588 -24.93 3.72 -16.97
C PHE A 588 -24.75 3.31 -15.51
N GLY A 589 -24.79 4.31 -14.61
CA GLY A 589 -24.67 4.11 -13.17
C GLY A 589 -25.67 3.11 -12.60
N ALA A 590 -26.89 3.11 -13.12
CA ALA A 590 -27.96 2.19 -12.73
C ALA A 590 -27.72 0.74 -13.19
N GLU A 591 -26.92 0.51 -14.23
CA GLU A 591 -26.72 -0.82 -14.81
C GLU A 591 -25.63 -1.64 -14.11
N SER A 592 -24.57 -0.96 -13.66
CA SER A 592 -23.38 -1.63 -13.13
C SER A 592 -23.05 -1.23 -11.70
N ALA A 593 -22.82 0.06 -11.43
CA ALA A 593 -22.35 0.51 -10.11
C ALA A 593 -23.46 0.42 -9.04
N ALA A 594 -24.71 0.74 -9.37
CA ALA A 594 -25.82 0.69 -8.42
C ALA A 594 -26.15 -0.73 -7.93
N PRO A 595 -26.27 -1.76 -8.80
CA PRO A 595 -26.43 -3.14 -8.32
C PRO A 595 -25.26 -3.64 -7.47
N SER A 596 -24.04 -3.25 -7.81
CA SER A 596 -22.85 -3.60 -7.00
C SER A 596 -22.90 -2.95 -5.61
N ALA A 597 -23.34 -1.68 -5.53
CA ALA A 597 -23.55 -1.01 -4.25
C ALA A 597 -24.70 -1.63 -3.43
N LEU A 598 -25.77 -2.09 -4.10
CA LEU A 598 -26.85 -2.80 -3.43
C LEU A 598 -26.34 -4.05 -2.73
N ALA A 599 -25.55 -4.89 -3.40
CA ALA A 599 -24.98 -6.11 -2.80
C ALA A 599 -24.15 -5.81 -1.54
N ILE A 600 -23.38 -4.71 -1.55
CA ILE A 600 -22.61 -4.26 -0.40
C ILE A 600 -23.53 -3.82 0.77
N LEU A 601 -24.57 -3.07 0.46
CA LEU A 601 -25.53 -2.58 1.45
C LEU A 601 -26.39 -3.72 2.03
N GLU A 602 -26.78 -4.69 1.22
CA GLU A 602 -27.46 -5.92 1.67
C GLU A 602 -26.61 -6.69 2.68
N ALA A 603 -25.32 -6.86 2.41
CA ALA A 603 -24.39 -7.49 3.33
C ALA A 603 -24.25 -6.68 4.64
N TYR A 604 -24.04 -5.38 4.55
CA TYR A 604 -23.89 -4.54 5.74
C TYR A 604 -25.11 -4.52 6.65
N PHE A 605 -26.33 -4.44 6.08
CA PHE A 605 -27.58 -4.39 6.84
C PHE A 605 -28.17 -5.76 7.14
N ASN A 606 -27.61 -6.82 6.55
CA ASN A 606 -28.16 -8.17 6.57
C ASN A 606 -29.65 -8.15 6.13
N LYS A 607 -29.92 -7.50 5.00
CA LYS A 607 -31.24 -7.30 4.39
C LYS A 607 -31.16 -7.52 2.89
N GLN A 608 -32.20 -8.15 2.31
CA GLN A 608 -32.32 -8.39 0.88
C GLN A 608 -33.36 -7.45 0.27
N ALA A 609 -33.08 -6.98 -0.95
CA ALA A 609 -34.06 -6.26 -1.75
C ALA A 609 -35.12 -7.22 -2.31
N THR A 610 -36.35 -6.73 -2.44
CA THR A 610 -37.41 -7.44 -3.19
C THR A 610 -37.44 -6.90 -4.62
N GLU A 611 -37.72 -7.78 -5.57
CA GLU A 611 -37.87 -7.36 -6.98
C GLU A 611 -38.96 -6.31 -7.14
N VAL A 612 -38.66 -5.22 -7.82
CA VAL A 612 -39.61 -4.14 -8.14
C VAL A 612 -39.55 -3.86 -9.64
N SER A 613 -40.70 -3.80 -10.29
CA SER A 613 -40.78 -3.24 -11.63
C SER A 613 -40.84 -1.71 -11.52
N SER A 614 -39.82 -1.00 -11.95
CA SER A 614 -39.85 0.48 -12.02
C SER A 614 -40.00 0.92 -13.48
N SER A 615 -40.65 2.07 -13.67
CA SER A 615 -40.67 2.81 -14.92
C SER A 615 -39.43 3.70 -15.10
N GLY A 616 -38.42 3.54 -14.24
CA GLY A 616 -37.27 4.40 -14.09
C GLY A 616 -36.59 4.74 -15.42
N GLY A 617 -36.48 6.03 -15.69
CA GLY A 617 -35.81 6.52 -16.87
C GLY A 617 -34.33 6.15 -16.85
N THR A 618 -33.83 5.73 -17.99
CA THR A 618 -32.39 5.61 -18.23
C THR A 618 -31.76 6.99 -18.18
N GLU A 619 -30.63 7.13 -17.48
CA GLU A 619 -29.77 8.33 -17.57
C GLU A 619 -29.32 8.60 -18.98
#